data_b0f19f3afda53efffad0bc6c8652c49f
#
_entry.id   b0f19f3afda53efffad0bc6c8652c49f
#
_cell.length_a   1.000
_cell.length_b   1.000
_cell.length_c   1.000
_cell.angle_alpha   90.00
_cell.angle_beta   90.00
_cell.angle_gamma   90.00
#
_symmetry.space_group_name_H-M   'P 1'
#
loop_
_entity.id
_entity.type
_entity.pdbx_description
1 polymer ?
#
loop_
_entity_poly.entity_id
_entity_poly.type
_entity_poly.pdbx_seq_one_letter_code
_entity_poly.pdbx_strand_id
1 'polypeptide(L)'
;MNPPIARRTLLLGSAATGALAWTGASTLPAFAEALVYNSPEAFDAAQAAYLATNPQHNEVGLYAWGESYFLLGLLRMYDAYGDLKYLHTFEQRAAHLTATTDAARGVTDYRGRSGKVWRTAGNYTAGHGVLPDGNGRAAVQLRWAGTRSGESTAEVTNVSGSTFDLILRNPATTAVVTLRGVSLDPAAASYVVSAVNNAYTAGLRWTAVDLRTSPGDSSPPEPVTITFQPQYYVFAVHTGMIAHPLARYVRMVFESPRLKRGGRMRIAQKLLAAVRAAVTFHDSEYAVRPDGSGDYVWPKGAPVPFDGTIQPYNQSHGLGQVLVELYRATGERRYRTRTEQLLKGFRAGLTLGPEGAYVWPYWPLHSELYTGYPATAGVSEYTPSYPASRQIEDISHAAISLEFVQAAYEAGVDDGLAADVQRFTATFTQNVIRSETEVWLRVNGTTTAVPANAVQCARWGAYAEHDPLVYEQSLRVYDAVQLVPSQGSHALGIAYLNWAEQGAWRKQ
;
A
#
# COMPACT_ATOMS: atom_id res chain seq x y z
N MET A 1 10.25 3.38 49.30
CA MET A 1 10.72 2.55 48.19
C MET A 1 9.52 2.28 47.30
N ASN A 2 9.41 3.03 46.19
CA ASN A 2 8.35 2.85 45.21
C ASN A 2 8.89 1.87 44.13
N PRO A 3 8.06 0.93 43.62
CA PRO A 3 8.47 0.03 42.55
C PRO A 3 8.55 0.77 41.21
N PRO A 4 9.42 0.36 40.29
CA PRO A 4 9.58 1.01 39.00
C PRO A 4 8.38 0.77 38.09
N ILE A 5 7.87 1.84 37.51
CA ILE A 5 6.84 1.83 36.47
C ILE A 5 7.44 1.21 35.19
N ALA A 6 6.94 0.04 34.83
CA ALA A 6 7.29 -0.60 33.55
C ALA A 6 6.84 0.30 32.38
N ARG A 7 7.80 0.84 31.64
CA ARG A 7 7.54 1.53 30.36
C ARG A 7 7.05 0.48 29.34
N ARG A 8 5.73 0.44 29.13
CA ARG A 8 5.16 -0.21 27.95
C ARG A 8 5.56 0.63 26.73
N THR A 9 6.52 0.13 25.97
CA THR A 9 6.84 0.64 24.64
C THR A 9 5.63 0.39 23.74
N LEU A 10 4.83 1.43 23.48
CA LEU A 10 3.79 1.37 22.46
C LEU A 10 4.48 1.24 21.11
N LEU A 11 4.32 0.09 20.47
CA LEU A 11 4.64 -0.14 19.05
C LEU A 11 3.67 0.71 18.19
N LEU A 12 4.05 1.95 17.91
CA LEU A 12 3.39 2.84 16.98
C LEU A 12 4.11 2.75 15.63
N GLY A 13 3.47 2.19 14.65
CA GLY A 13 3.97 2.22 13.28
C GLY A 13 3.63 1.02 12.42
N SER A 14 2.48 0.40 12.62
CA SER A 14 1.91 -0.44 11.59
C SER A 14 1.13 0.46 10.64
N ALA A 15 1.72 0.82 9.49
CA ALA A 15 0.89 1.06 8.33
C ALA A 15 0.03 -0.22 8.19
N ALA A 16 -1.26 -0.09 8.39
CA ALA A 16 -2.18 -1.19 8.51
C ALA A 16 -1.99 -2.16 7.35
N THR A 17 -1.40 -3.31 7.62
CA THR A 17 -1.80 -4.52 6.91
C THR A 17 -3.29 -4.65 7.23
N GLY A 18 -4.13 -4.15 6.35
CA GLY A 18 -5.57 -4.32 6.43
C GLY A 18 -5.90 -5.78 6.21
N ALA A 19 -5.60 -6.61 7.19
CA ALA A 19 -6.26 -7.87 7.36
C ALA A 19 -7.68 -7.51 7.81
N LEU A 20 -8.57 -7.30 6.86
CA LEU A 20 -10.00 -7.36 7.08
C LEU A 20 -10.29 -8.75 7.61
N ALA A 21 -10.41 -8.88 8.93
CA ALA A 21 -11.04 -10.03 9.53
C ALA A 21 -12.51 -10.02 9.10
N TRP A 22 -12.79 -10.71 8.02
CA TRP A 22 -14.14 -11.06 7.62
C TRP A 22 -14.64 -12.14 8.56
N THR A 23 -15.43 -11.78 9.56
CA THR A 23 -16.25 -12.72 10.35
C THR A 23 -17.52 -13.04 9.57
N GLY A 24 -17.36 -13.72 8.46
CA GLY A 24 -18.42 -14.42 7.77
C GLY A 24 -18.08 -15.91 7.83
N ALA A 25 -18.68 -16.64 8.74
CA ALA A 25 -18.61 -18.09 8.74
C ALA A 25 -19.39 -18.65 7.53
N SER A 26 -18.76 -18.59 6.34
CA SER A 26 -19.13 -19.47 5.26
C SER A 26 -18.48 -20.81 5.55
N THR A 27 -19.29 -21.84 5.72
CA THR A 27 -18.83 -23.23 5.77
C THR A 27 -18.18 -23.56 4.44
N LEU A 28 -16.86 -23.38 4.35
CA LEU A 28 -16.07 -23.90 3.25
C LEU A 28 -16.13 -25.41 3.30
N PRO A 29 -16.14 -26.11 2.14
CA PRO A 29 -16.07 -27.56 2.13
C PRO A 29 -14.79 -27.97 2.89
N ALA A 30 -14.93 -28.95 3.80
CA ALA A 30 -13.79 -29.53 4.49
C ALA A 30 -12.85 -30.08 3.41
N PHE A 31 -11.64 -29.56 3.30
CA PHE A 31 -10.58 -30.17 2.51
C PHE A 31 -10.18 -31.45 3.21
N ALA A 32 -10.58 -32.61 2.62
CA ALA A 32 -10.36 -33.95 3.20
C ALA A 32 -8.89 -34.38 3.09
N GLU A 33 -8.07 -33.68 2.28
CA GLU A 33 -6.65 -33.96 2.09
C GLU A 33 -5.83 -32.66 2.24
N ALA A 34 -4.60 -32.80 2.75
CA ALA A 34 -3.67 -31.65 2.84
C ALA A 34 -3.40 -31.11 1.44
N LEU A 35 -3.46 -29.77 1.28
CA LEU A 35 -3.18 -29.11 0.02
C LEU A 35 -1.70 -29.28 -0.34
N VAL A 36 -1.42 -29.70 -1.57
CA VAL A 36 -0.07 -29.71 -2.15
C VAL A 36 0.15 -28.36 -2.84
N TYR A 37 0.72 -27.40 -2.12
CA TYR A 37 0.75 -26.00 -2.54
C TYR A 37 1.54 -25.71 -3.83
N ASN A 38 2.45 -26.59 -4.24
CA ASN A 38 3.18 -26.50 -5.53
C ASN A 38 2.48 -27.26 -6.67
N SER A 39 1.15 -27.43 -6.58
CA SER A 39 0.32 -28.05 -7.61
C SER A 39 -0.65 -27.07 -8.26
N PRO A 40 -1.06 -27.26 -9.52
CA PRO A 40 -2.06 -26.43 -10.17
C PRO A 40 -3.42 -26.49 -9.47
N GLU A 41 -3.77 -27.62 -8.84
CA GLU A 41 -5.03 -27.83 -8.13
C GLU A 41 -5.11 -26.89 -6.92
N ALA A 42 -4.00 -26.67 -6.19
CA ALA A 42 -3.96 -25.73 -5.07
C ALA A 42 -4.20 -24.28 -5.54
N PHE A 43 -3.64 -23.90 -6.70
CA PHE A 43 -3.92 -22.59 -7.28
C PHE A 43 -5.37 -22.48 -7.76
N ASP A 44 -5.90 -23.49 -8.42
CA ASP A 44 -7.29 -23.50 -8.89
C ASP A 44 -8.28 -23.40 -7.72
N ALA A 45 -8.00 -24.05 -6.58
CA ALA A 45 -8.76 -23.90 -5.34
C ALA A 45 -8.68 -22.48 -4.76
N ALA A 46 -7.47 -21.89 -4.73
CA ALA A 46 -7.25 -20.49 -4.32
C ALA A 46 -7.98 -19.52 -5.24
N GLN A 47 -7.95 -19.76 -6.55
CA GLN A 47 -8.67 -18.99 -7.55
C GLN A 47 -10.19 -19.06 -7.30
N ALA A 48 -10.75 -20.22 -7.08
CA ALA A 48 -12.19 -20.39 -6.82
C ALA A 48 -12.62 -19.62 -5.56
N ALA A 49 -11.83 -19.73 -4.47
CA ALA A 49 -12.07 -18.99 -3.24
C ALA A 49 -11.98 -17.47 -3.42
N TYR A 50 -10.98 -17.00 -4.17
CA TYR A 50 -10.81 -15.56 -4.43
C TYR A 50 -11.93 -15.01 -5.33
N LEU A 51 -12.31 -15.71 -6.39
CA LEU A 51 -13.37 -15.27 -7.31
C LEU A 51 -14.72 -15.09 -6.62
N ALA A 52 -14.98 -15.83 -5.52
CA ALA A 52 -16.17 -15.65 -4.71
C ALA A 52 -16.25 -14.26 -4.04
N THR A 53 -15.11 -13.54 -3.87
CA THR A 53 -15.08 -12.21 -3.25
C THR A 53 -15.57 -11.11 -4.20
N ASN A 54 -15.39 -11.28 -5.50
CA ASN A 54 -15.82 -10.41 -6.59
C ASN A 54 -15.72 -8.90 -6.32
N PRO A 55 -14.55 -8.33 -6.06
CA PRO A 55 -14.40 -6.90 -5.77
C PRO A 55 -14.85 -6.05 -6.95
N GLN A 56 -15.56 -4.95 -6.68
CA GLN A 56 -16.16 -4.08 -7.70
C GLN A 56 -15.43 -2.74 -7.88
N HIS A 57 -14.62 -2.34 -6.90
CA HIS A 57 -13.88 -1.08 -6.90
C HIS A 57 -12.70 -1.12 -5.93
N ASN A 58 -11.88 -0.05 -5.93
CA ASN A 58 -10.69 0.08 -5.07
C ASN A 58 -10.93 0.98 -3.84
N GLU A 59 -12.14 1.40 -3.54
CA GLU A 59 -12.37 2.43 -2.50
C GLU A 59 -11.93 1.99 -1.08
N VAL A 60 -11.81 0.69 -0.85
CA VAL A 60 -11.21 0.10 0.37
C VAL A 60 -9.92 -0.68 0.08
N GLY A 61 -9.29 -0.43 -1.07
CA GLY A 61 -8.00 -1.03 -1.44
C GLY A 61 -8.08 -2.46 -2.00
N LEU A 62 -9.27 -2.99 -2.31
CA LEU A 62 -9.44 -4.40 -2.73
C LEU A 62 -8.72 -4.73 -4.05
N TYR A 63 -8.68 -3.79 -5.00
CA TYR A 63 -7.94 -4.02 -6.23
C TYR A 63 -6.44 -4.01 -6.01
N ALA A 64 -5.93 -3.04 -5.26
CA ALA A 64 -4.49 -2.89 -5.03
C ALA A 64 -3.91 -4.03 -4.18
N TRP A 65 -4.64 -4.50 -3.16
CA TRP A 65 -4.14 -5.47 -2.20
C TRP A 65 -4.77 -6.86 -2.31
N GLY A 66 -5.59 -7.09 -3.32
CA GLY A 66 -6.23 -8.36 -3.61
C GLY A 66 -6.15 -8.72 -5.08
N GLU A 67 -6.88 -7.99 -5.93
CA GLU A 67 -7.03 -8.28 -7.35
C GLU A 67 -5.69 -8.25 -8.10
N SER A 68 -4.82 -7.28 -7.80
CA SER A 68 -3.51 -7.15 -8.44
C SER A 68 -2.64 -8.38 -8.23
N TYR A 69 -2.60 -8.90 -7.00
CA TYR A 69 -1.86 -10.10 -6.66
C TYR A 69 -2.45 -11.34 -7.34
N PHE A 70 -3.78 -11.46 -7.34
CA PHE A 70 -4.45 -12.56 -8.02
C PHE A 70 -4.15 -12.57 -9.52
N LEU A 71 -4.23 -11.41 -10.17
CA LEU A 71 -3.91 -11.26 -11.60
C LEU A 71 -2.45 -11.62 -11.91
N LEU A 72 -1.51 -11.17 -11.07
CA LEU A 72 -0.10 -11.54 -11.24
C LEU A 72 0.09 -13.06 -11.06
N GLY A 73 -0.63 -13.67 -10.11
CA GLY A 73 -0.66 -15.12 -9.92
C GLY A 73 -1.12 -15.87 -11.16
N LEU A 74 -2.18 -15.41 -11.84
CA LEU A 74 -2.64 -16.00 -13.10
C LEU A 74 -1.57 -15.98 -14.19
N LEU A 75 -0.83 -14.87 -14.31
CA LEU A 75 0.26 -14.76 -15.28
C LEU A 75 1.42 -15.69 -14.92
N ARG A 76 1.78 -15.84 -13.64
CA ARG A 76 2.80 -16.79 -13.17
C ARG A 76 2.40 -18.24 -13.41
N MET A 77 1.12 -18.59 -13.23
CA MET A 77 0.59 -19.91 -13.55
C MET A 77 0.64 -20.19 -15.08
N TYR A 78 0.35 -19.17 -15.89
CA TYR A 78 0.54 -19.31 -17.33
C TYR A 78 2.02 -19.52 -17.69
N ASP A 79 2.93 -18.77 -17.09
CA ASP A 79 4.38 -18.95 -17.29
C ASP A 79 4.82 -20.38 -16.89
N ALA A 80 4.27 -20.95 -15.83
CA ALA A 80 4.57 -22.29 -15.34
C ALA A 80 4.09 -23.40 -16.30
N TYR A 81 2.83 -23.34 -16.70
CA TYR A 81 2.14 -24.45 -17.38
C TYR A 81 1.78 -24.20 -18.83
N GLY A 82 1.79 -22.95 -19.31
CA GLY A 82 1.35 -22.59 -20.67
C GLY A 82 -0.14 -22.76 -20.91
N ASP A 83 -0.94 -23.00 -19.86
CA ASP A 83 -2.38 -23.22 -19.97
C ASP A 83 -3.13 -21.89 -20.15
N LEU A 84 -3.85 -21.80 -21.25
CA LEU A 84 -4.60 -20.61 -21.65
C LEU A 84 -5.77 -20.29 -20.72
N LYS A 85 -6.24 -21.23 -19.88
CA LYS A 85 -7.31 -20.99 -18.90
C LYS A 85 -6.97 -19.80 -17.99
N TYR A 86 -5.70 -19.69 -17.56
CA TYR A 86 -5.23 -18.61 -16.71
C TYR A 86 -5.26 -17.26 -17.43
N LEU A 87 -4.89 -17.21 -18.71
CA LEU A 87 -5.00 -15.97 -19.49
C LEU A 87 -6.46 -15.58 -19.77
N HIS A 88 -7.35 -16.53 -19.98
CA HIS A 88 -8.78 -16.22 -20.16
C HIS A 88 -9.39 -15.58 -18.90
N THR A 89 -9.09 -16.15 -17.71
CA THR A 89 -9.53 -15.55 -16.44
C THR A 89 -8.91 -14.16 -16.26
N PHE A 90 -7.60 -14.01 -16.55
CA PHE A 90 -6.93 -12.72 -16.51
C PHE A 90 -7.61 -11.69 -17.42
N GLU A 91 -7.87 -12.02 -18.67
CA GLU A 91 -8.47 -11.12 -19.68
C GLU A 91 -9.86 -10.63 -19.24
N GLN A 92 -10.69 -11.50 -18.66
CA GLN A 92 -11.99 -11.16 -18.11
C GLN A 92 -11.87 -10.15 -16.94
N ARG A 93 -10.96 -10.44 -16.00
CA ARG A 93 -10.73 -9.58 -14.83
C ARG A 93 -10.10 -8.24 -15.21
N ALA A 94 -9.16 -8.22 -16.14
CA ALA A 94 -8.54 -7.01 -16.67
C ALA A 94 -9.58 -6.10 -17.39
N ALA A 95 -10.53 -6.70 -18.11
CA ALA A 95 -11.64 -5.97 -18.70
C ALA A 95 -12.52 -5.30 -17.63
N HIS A 96 -12.82 -6.02 -16.53
CA HIS A 96 -13.56 -5.46 -15.40
C HIS A 96 -12.82 -4.29 -14.75
N LEU A 97 -11.51 -4.44 -14.45
CA LEU A 97 -10.69 -3.37 -13.88
C LEU A 97 -10.71 -2.10 -14.75
N THR A 98 -10.59 -2.25 -16.07
CA THR A 98 -10.60 -1.10 -16.99
C THR A 98 -11.98 -0.45 -17.13
N ALA A 99 -13.05 -1.22 -16.94
CA ALA A 99 -14.42 -0.74 -16.94
C ALA A 99 -14.83 -0.03 -15.64
N THR A 100 -14.03 -0.18 -14.57
CA THR A 100 -14.32 0.36 -13.23
C THR A 100 -13.30 1.40 -12.77
N THR A 101 -12.56 2.01 -13.70
CA THR A 101 -11.70 3.18 -13.42
C THR A 101 -12.56 4.37 -12.96
N ASP A 102 -11.95 5.33 -12.29
CA ASP A 102 -12.65 6.54 -11.81
C ASP A 102 -13.35 7.29 -12.96
N ALA A 103 -12.68 7.42 -14.12
CA ALA A 103 -13.28 8.03 -15.29
C ALA A 103 -14.48 7.22 -15.82
N ALA A 104 -14.41 5.89 -15.83
CA ALA A 104 -15.50 5.04 -16.29
C ALA A 104 -16.71 5.07 -15.32
N ARG A 105 -16.44 5.25 -14.03
CA ARG A 105 -17.45 5.36 -12.95
C ARG A 105 -18.01 6.77 -12.80
N GLY A 106 -17.44 7.79 -13.45
CA GLY A 106 -17.80 9.19 -13.27
C GLY A 106 -17.48 9.75 -11.88
N VAL A 107 -16.43 9.25 -11.21
CA VAL A 107 -16.04 9.67 -9.88
C VAL A 107 -14.69 10.39 -9.89
N THR A 108 -14.41 11.16 -8.83
CA THR A 108 -13.21 12.00 -8.72
C THR A 108 -12.47 11.78 -7.41
N ASP A 109 -11.21 12.22 -7.35
CA ASP A 109 -10.45 12.37 -6.11
C ASP A 109 -10.85 13.69 -5.37
N TYR A 110 -10.17 13.97 -4.26
CA TYR A 110 -10.39 15.16 -3.43
C TYR A 110 -10.15 16.51 -4.16
N ARG A 111 -9.43 16.49 -5.28
CA ARG A 111 -9.19 17.67 -6.15
C ARG A 111 -10.15 17.74 -7.33
N GLY A 112 -11.13 16.84 -7.42
CA GLY A 112 -12.00 16.76 -8.58
C GLY A 112 -11.35 16.13 -9.81
N ARG A 113 -10.17 15.52 -9.70
CA ARG A 113 -9.49 14.83 -10.81
C ARG A 113 -10.10 13.46 -11.02
N SER A 114 -10.22 13.06 -12.28
CA SER A 114 -10.66 11.75 -12.72
C SER A 114 -9.75 11.23 -13.81
N GLY A 115 -9.63 9.91 -13.95
CA GLY A 115 -8.72 9.30 -14.93
C GLY A 115 -8.89 7.79 -15.04
N LYS A 116 -8.02 7.17 -15.82
CA LYS A 116 -7.91 5.70 -15.88
C LYS A 116 -7.13 5.15 -14.68
N VAL A 117 -7.58 5.53 -13.50
CA VAL A 117 -7.00 5.22 -12.19
C VAL A 117 -8.11 4.77 -11.24
N TRP A 118 -7.76 4.40 -10.01
CA TRP A 118 -8.66 3.83 -9.03
C TRP A 118 -8.45 4.51 -7.67
N ARG A 119 -9.36 5.40 -7.30
CA ARG A 119 -9.32 6.08 -6.01
C ARG A 119 -9.54 5.12 -4.85
N THR A 120 -9.13 5.55 -3.66
CA THR A 120 -9.42 4.85 -2.40
C THR A 120 -9.76 5.85 -1.30
N ALA A 121 -10.31 5.36 -0.20
CA ALA A 121 -10.74 6.15 0.94
C ALA A 121 -10.61 5.36 2.27
N GLY A 122 -11.16 5.88 3.31
CA GLY A 122 -11.41 5.17 4.58
C GLY A 122 -10.15 4.75 5.33
N ASN A 123 -9.66 3.54 5.07
CA ASN A 123 -8.50 3.01 5.77
C ASN A 123 -7.17 3.69 5.41
N TYR A 124 -7.12 4.37 4.27
CA TYR A 124 -5.90 4.94 3.69
C TYR A 124 -5.89 6.46 3.68
N THR A 125 -7.05 7.09 3.84
CA THR A 125 -7.23 8.53 3.72
C THR A 125 -7.83 9.14 4.98
N ALA A 126 -7.63 10.45 5.15
CA ALA A 126 -8.24 11.20 6.23
C ALA A 126 -9.76 11.30 6.06
N GLY A 127 -10.46 11.46 7.17
CA GLY A 127 -11.87 11.82 7.23
C GLY A 127 -12.05 13.26 7.70
N HIS A 128 -13.08 13.93 7.18
CA HIS A 128 -13.43 15.30 7.53
C HIS A 128 -14.81 15.37 8.13
N GLY A 129 -14.92 16.12 9.25
CA GLY A 129 -16.17 16.59 9.83
C GLY A 129 -16.21 18.12 9.83
N VAL A 130 -17.36 18.72 9.64
CA VAL A 130 -17.51 20.18 9.65
C VAL A 130 -18.29 20.60 10.88
N LEU A 131 -17.63 21.33 11.76
CA LEU A 131 -18.24 21.97 12.91
C LEU A 131 -18.92 23.26 12.45
N PRO A 132 -20.25 23.42 12.63
CA PRO A 132 -20.94 24.67 12.29
C PRO A 132 -20.72 25.77 13.34
N ASP A 133 -21.04 27.01 12.99
CA ASP A 133 -21.29 28.08 13.94
C ASP A 133 -22.74 28.03 14.48
N GLY A 134 -23.11 28.92 15.39
CA GLY A 134 -24.48 29.00 15.95
C GLY A 134 -25.59 29.34 14.95
N ASN A 135 -25.22 29.77 13.72
CA ASN A 135 -26.14 29.99 12.60
C ASN A 135 -26.16 28.81 11.61
N GLY A 136 -25.49 27.72 11.93
CA GLY A 136 -25.40 26.53 11.08
C GLY A 136 -24.45 26.66 9.89
N ARG A 137 -23.58 27.69 9.81
CA ARG A 137 -22.59 27.86 8.76
C ARG A 137 -21.34 27.08 9.09
N ALA A 138 -20.66 26.55 8.05
CA ALA A 138 -19.39 25.86 8.19
C ALA A 138 -18.33 26.77 8.84
N ALA A 139 -17.86 26.44 10.04
CA ALA A 139 -16.89 27.23 10.78
C ALA A 139 -15.50 26.56 10.87
N VAL A 140 -15.45 25.30 11.26
CA VAL A 140 -14.18 24.58 11.43
C VAL A 140 -14.24 23.21 10.77
N GLN A 141 -13.22 22.90 9.97
CA GLN A 141 -13.01 21.54 9.49
C GLN A 141 -12.20 20.77 10.53
N LEU A 142 -12.80 19.72 11.04
CA LEU A 142 -12.13 18.72 11.88
C LEU A 142 -11.63 17.59 11.01
N ARG A 143 -10.41 17.10 11.24
CA ARG A 143 -9.74 16.08 10.43
C ARG A 143 -9.26 14.94 11.31
N TRP A 144 -9.44 13.69 10.84
CA TRP A 144 -8.82 12.50 11.40
C TRP A 144 -7.96 11.82 10.35
N ALA A 145 -6.66 11.73 10.61
CA ALA A 145 -5.68 11.13 9.68
C ALA A 145 -5.26 9.70 10.10
N GLY A 146 -6.07 9.02 10.87
CA GLY A 146 -5.90 7.61 11.22
C GLY A 146 -6.73 6.67 10.34
N THR A 147 -6.62 5.37 10.60
CA THR A 147 -7.39 4.33 9.90
C THR A 147 -8.89 4.45 10.17
N ARG A 148 -9.72 3.88 9.28
CA ARG A 148 -11.19 3.84 9.38
C ARG A 148 -11.79 5.23 9.62
N SER A 149 -11.31 6.18 8.83
CA SER A 149 -11.61 7.60 9.03
C SER A 149 -13.09 7.96 8.93
N GLY A 150 -13.88 7.19 8.16
CA GLY A 150 -15.34 7.35 8.07
C GLY A 150 -16.13 6.92 9.32
N GLU A 151 -15.49 6.29 10.30
CA GLU A 151 -16.14 5.93 11.57
C GLU A 151 -15.91 6.98 12.66
N SER A 152 -15.15 8.04 12.35
CA SER A 152 -14.87 9.13 13.28
C SER A 152 -16.11 10.00 13.51
N THR A 153 -16.24 10.49 14.73
CA THR A 153 -17.29 11.43 15.12
C THR A 153 -16.73 12.58 15.94
N ALA A 154 -17.40 13.72 15.86
CA ALA A 154 -17.23 14.85 16.78
C ALA A 154 -18.58 15.16 17.41
N GLU A 155 -18.62 15.27 18.74
CA GLU A 155 -19.82 15.54 19.51
C GLU A 155 -19.67 16.88 20.25
N VAL A 156 -20.62 17.78 20.03
CA VAL A 156 -20.74 19.05 20.74
C VAL A 156 -21.71 18.87 21.91
N THR A 157 -21.25 19.19 23.11
CA THR A 157 -22.06 19.08 24.35
C THR A 157 -21.80 20.27 25.26
N ASN A 158 -22.57 20.40 26.35
CA ASN A 158 -22.37 21.39 27.42
C ASN A 158 -22.19 22.83 26.88
N VAL A 159 -23.04 23.23 25.93
CA VAL A 159 -23.01 24.59 25.38
C VAL A 159 -23.42 25.59 26.46
N SER A 160 -22.57 26.59 26.78
CA SER A 160 -22.80 27.60 27.79
C SER A 160 -22.16 28.93 27.39
N GLY A 161 -22.98 29.97 27.22
CA GLY A 161 -22.50 31.27 26.73
C GLY A 161 -21.83 31.16 25.38
N SER A 162 -20.53 31.50 25.30
CA SER A 162 -19.73 31.43 24.07
C SER A 162 -18.87 30.14 23.96
N THR A 163 -19.05 29.19 24.86
CA THR A 163 -18.21 27.99 24.96
C THR A 163 -19.02 26.70 24.86
N PHE A 164 -18.35 25.61 24.52
CA PHE A 164 -18.90 24.26 24.43
C PHE A 164 -17.82 23.21 24.72
N ASP A 165 -18.23 21.98 25.02
CA ASP A 165 -17.33 20.84 25.07
C ASP A 165 -17.33 20.12 23.70
N LEU A 166 -16.16 19.73 23.22
CA LEU A 166 -15.98 18.96 21.98
C LEU A 166 -15.34 17.60 22.29
N ILE A 167 -16.02 16.53 21.89
CA ILE A 167 -15.54 15.17 22.07
C ILE A 167 -15.26 14.56 20.70
N LEU A 168 -13.99 14.24 20.40
CA LEU A 168 -13.56 13.59 19.17
C LEU A 168 -13.35 12.09 19.44
N ARG A 169 -13.93 11.23 18.62
CA ARG A 169 -13.85 9.77 18.77
C ARG A 169 -13.57 9.08 17.46
N ASN A 170 -12.70 8.05 17.48
CA ASN A 170 -12.63 7.04 16.45
C ASN A 170 -12.72 5.65 17.10
N PRO A 171 -13.86 4.94 16.98
CA PRO A 171 -14.11 3.69 17.70
C PRO A 171 -13.17 2.55 17.26
N ALA A 172 -12.67 2.59 16.03
CA ALA A 172 -11.77 1.56 15.51
C ALA A 172 -10.37 1.59 16.13
N THR A 173 -9.96 2.76 16.65
CA THR A 173 -8.61 2.96 17.24
C THR A 173 -8.67 3.23 18.73
N THR A 174 -9.88 3.30 19.33
CA THR A 174 -10.12 3.75 20.71
C THR A 174 -9.60 5.16 21.00
N ALA A 175 -9.25 5.93 19.96
CA ALA A 175 -8.78 7.31 20.10
C ALA A 175 -9.94 8.22 20.54
N VAL A 176 -9.80 8.81 21.70
CA VAL A 176 -10.77 9.78 22.25
C VAL A 176 -10.03 11.00 22.75
N VAL A 177 -10.51 12.19 22.35
CA VAL A 177 -10.06 13.48 22.86
C VAL A 177 -11.27 14.25 23.35
N THR A 178 -11.25 14.73 24.59
CA THR A 178 -12.28 15.59 25.16
C THR A 178 -11.71 16.97 25.45
N LEU A 179 -12.21 17.97 24.76
CA LEU A 179 -11.85 19.39 24.92
C LEU A 179 -13.00 20.10 25.57
N ARG A 180 -12.77 20.69 26.76
CA ARG A 180 -13.80 21.34 27.56
C ARG A 180 -13.74 22.84 27.43
N GLY A 181 -14.90 23.48 27.35
CA GLY A 181 -15.03 24.94 27.35
C GLY A 181 -14.32 25.62 26.18
N VAL A 182 -14.27 24.96 25.03
CA VAL A 182 -13.68 25.55 23.81
C VAL A 182 -14.61 26.59 23.18
N SER A 183 -14.04 27.51 22.40
CA SER A 183 -14.78 28.61 21.77
C SER A 183 -14.50 28.64 20.25
N LEU A 184 -15.45 29.13 19.48
CA LEU A 184 -15.23 29.46 18.04
C LEU A 184 -14.51 30.80 17.85
N ASP A 185 -14.33 31.62 18.90
CA ASP A 185 -13.61 32.89 18.80
C ASP A 185 -12.11 32.68 18.62
N PRO A 186 -11.52 33.11 17.48
CA PRO A 186 -10.08 32.97 17.24
C PRO A 186 -9.21 33.76 18.24
N ALA A 187 -9.75 34.80 18.90
CA ALA A 187 -9.04 35.58 19.89
C ALA A 187 -9.07 34.94 21.29
N ALA A 188 -9.94 33.94 21.51
CA ALA A 188 -10.05 33.27 22.80
C ALA A 188 -8.87 32.32 23.04
N ALA A 189 -8.35 32.30 24.28
CA ALA A 189 -7.33 31.32 24.67
C ALA A 189 -7.80 29.85 24.50
N SER A 190 -9.11 29.63 24.57
CA SER A 190 -9.77 28.33 24.37
C SER A 190 -10.25 28.11 22.93
N TYR A 191 -9.63 28.79 21.94
CA TYR A 191 -10.00 28.64 20.54
C TYR A 191 -9.93 27.17 20.08
N VAL A 192 -11.05 26.66 19.56
CA VAL A 192 -11.22 25.23 19.26
C VAL A 192 -10.19 24.69 18.27
N VAL A 193 -9.79 25.46 17.23
CA VAL A 193 -8.78 25.05 16.26
C VAL A 193 -7.43 24.85 16.94
N SER A 194 -7.03 25.80 17.79
CA SER A 194 -5.80 25.69 18.59
C SER A 194 -5.88 24.54 19.58
N ALA A 195 -7.01 24.35 20.25
CA ALA A 195 -7.20 23.29 21.21
C ALA A 195 -7.08 21.90 20.58
N VAL A 196 -7.70 21.67 19.41
CA VAL A 196 -7.59 20.41 18.67
C VAL A 196 -6.15 20.18 18.19
N ASN A 197 -5.52 21.18 17.60
CA ASN A 197 -4.16 21.07 17.07
C ASN A 197 -3.12 20.86 18.20
N ASN A 198 -3.33 21.46 19.38
CA ASN A 198 -2.46 21.24 20.54
C ASN A 198 -2.67 19.86 21.18
N ALA A 199 -3.83 19.23 21.02
CA ALA A 199 -4.09 17.86 21.46
C ALA A 199 -3.51 16.79 20.52
N TYR A 200 -2.98 17.18 19.36
CA TYR A 200 -2.37 16.28 18.41
C TYR A 200 -1.18 15.51 19.00
N THR A 201 -1.14 14.22 18.74
CA THR A 201 0.04 13.36 18.95
C THR A 201 0.14 12.37 17.78
N ALA A 202 1.27 11.71 17.63
CA ALA A 202 1.42 10.66 16.61
C ALA A 202 0.41 9.50 16.77
N GLY A 203 -0.18 9.32 17.96
CA GLY A 203 -1.26 8.34 18.23
C GLY A 203 -2.66 8.91 18.18
N LEU A 204 -2.81 10.24 18.33
CA LEU A 204 -4.10 10.96 18.31
C LEU A 204 -4.05 11.98 17.18
N ARG A 205 -4.31 11.55 15.96
CA ARG A 205 -4.09 12.31 14.71
C ARG A 205 -5.27 13.21 14.34
N TRP A 206 -5.75 13.96 15.32
CA TRP A 206 -6.77 14.98 15.12
C TRP A 206 -6.12 16.30 14.77
N THR A 207 -6.61 16.96 13.71
CA THR A 207 -6.24 18.32 13.33
C THR A 207 -7.48 19.13 12.99
N ALA A 208 -7.39 20.45 13.04
CA ALA A 208 -8.47 21.35 12.72
C ALA A 208 -8.00 22.55 11.90
N VAL A 209 -8.87 23.05 11.03
CA VAL A 209 -8.63 24.23 10.20
C VAL A 209 -9.87 25.14 10.27
N ASP A 210 -9.66 26.45 10.46
CA ASP A 210 -10.74 27.45 10.34
C ASP A 210 -11.13 27.57 8.86
N LEU A 211 -12.42 27.42 8.58
CA LEU A 211 -12.98 27.56 7.22
C LEU A 211 -13.47 28.98 6.94
N ARG A 212 -13.57 29.82 7.96
CA ARG A 212 -14.09 31.18 7.84
C ARG A 212 -13.07 32.10 7.22
N THR A 213 -13.49 32.91 6.27
CA THR A 213 -12.66 33.92 5.60
C THR A 213 -12.59 35.26 6.37
N SER A 214 -13.50 35.44 7.32
CA SER A 214 -13.54 36.56 8.25
C SER A 214 -13.86 36.01 9.66
N PRO A 215 -13.38 36.61 10.74
CA PRO A 215 -13.66 36.14 12.09
C PRO A 215 -15.13 36.34 12.51
N GLY A 216 -16.05 36.15 11.56
CA GLY A 216 -17.48 36.17 11.56
C GLY A 216 -18.16 35.78 12.90
N ASP A 217 -19.28 35.15 12.82
CA ASP A 217 -20.02 34.70 13.97
C ASP A 217 -19.20 33.65 14.76
N SER A 218 -18.94 33.95 16.02
CA SER A 218 -18.25 33.07 16.99
C SER A 218 -19.23 32.43 17.96
N SER A 219 -20.54 32.52 17.70
CA SER A 219 -21.55 31.85 18.53
C SER A 219 -21.36 30.34 18.49
N PRO A 220 -21.46 29.65 19.63
CA PRO A 220 -21.27 28.21 19.67
C PRO A 220 -22.36 27.47 18.90
N PRO A 221 -22.05 26.31 18.33
CA PRO A 221 -23.08 25.48 17.71
C PRO A 221 -24.04 24.93 18.75
N GLU A 222 -25.25 24.61 18.33
CA GLU A 222 -26.14 23.76 19.12
C GLU A 222 -25.53 22.38 19.36
N PRO A 223 -25.94 21.67 20.42
CA PRO A 223 -25.50 20.28 20.63
C PRO A 223 -25.75 19.41 19.39
N VAL A 224 -24.69 18.81 18.85
CA VAL A 224 -24.74 18.05 17.61
C VAL A 224 -23.68 16.95 17.56
N THR A 225 -24.00 15.86 16.90
CA THR A 225 -23.02 14.83 16.53
C THR A 225 -22.70 14.92 15.03
N ILE A 226 -21.42 15.09 14.72
CA ILE A 226 -20.88 15.22 13.37
C ILE A 226 -20.20 13.89 13.01
N THR A 227 -20.67 13.23 11.95
CA THR A 227 -20.01 12.04 11.37
C THR A 227 -19.02 12.47 10.30
N PHE A 228 -17.82 11.93 10.34
CA PHE A 228 -16.77 12.25 9.37
C PHE A 228 -17.00 11.52 8.05
N GLN A 229 -16.72 12.22 6.96
CA GLN A 229 -16.75 11.66 5.62
C GLN A 229 -15.31 11.35 5.17
N PRO A 230 -15.00 10.11 4.78
CA PRO A 230 -13.69 9.77 4.26
C PRO A 230 -13.44 10.54 2.96
N GLN A 231 -12.22 11.05 2.80
CA GLN A 231 -11.81 11.73 1.58
C GLN A 231 -11.28 10.72 0.57
N TYR A 232 -11.29 11.07 -0.71
CA TYR A 232 -10.82 10.18 -1.77
C TYR A 232 -9.46 10.63 -2.30
N TYR A 233 -8.56 9.68 -2.45
CA TYR A 233 -7.23 9.91 -3.03
C TYR A 233 -6.85 8.78 -3.99
N VAL A 234 -6.07 9.08 -5.03
CA VAL A 234 -5.49 8.08 -5.94
C VAL A 234 -4.02 7.89 -5.56
N PHE A 235 -3.71 6.77 -4.92
CA PHE A 235 -2.34 6.46 -4.52
C PHE A 235 -1.52 5.94 -5.69
N ALA A 236 -0.26 6.41 -5.81
CA ALA A 236 0.70 5.90 -6.79
C ALA A 236 0.92 4.39 -6.61
N VAL A 237 1.06 3.90 -5.38
CA VAL A 237 1.21 2.48 -5.10
C VAL A 237 -0.03 1.67 -5.51
N HIS A 238 -1.26 2.15 -5.24
CA HIS A 238 -2.46 1.43 -5.66
C HIS A 238 -2.55 1.34 -7.19
N THR A 239 -2.30 2.46 -7.87
CA THR A 239 -2.21 2.50 -9.34
C THR A 239 -1.14 1.54 -9.85
N GLY A 240 0.04 1.54 -9.23
CA GLY A 240 1.15 0.66 -9.58
C GLY A 240 0.80 -0.81 -9.43
N MET A 241 0.28 -1.20 -8.27
CA MET A 241 -0.10 -2.58 -8.02
C MET A 241 -1.15 -3.09 -9.01
N ILE A 242 -2.20 -2.29 -9.27
CA ILE A 242 -3.27 -2.67 -10.20
C ILE A 242 -2.76 -2.70 -11.66
N ALA A 243 -1.95 -1.73 -12.06
CA ALA A 243 -1.47 -1.61 -13.43
C ALA A 243 -0.31 -2.58 -13.76
N HIS A 244 0.44 -3.07 -12.76
CA HIS A 244 1.58 -3.97 -12.97
C HIS A 244 1.21 -5.26 -13.71
N PRO A 245 0.25 -6.09 -13.26
CA PRO A 245 -0.13 -7.29 -14.01
C PRO A 245 -0.70 -6.96 -15.40
N LEU A 246 -1.35 -5.80 -15.58
CA LEU A 246 -1.82 -5.36 -16.89
C LEU A 246 -0.64 -5.05 -17.84
N ALA A 247 0.38 -4.35 -17.33
CA ALA A 247 1.59 -4.02 -18.10
C ALA A 247 2.39 -5.29 -18.44
N ARG A 248 2.52 -6.23 -17.48
CA ARG A 248 3.16 -7.53 -17.71
C ARG A 248 2.45 -8.33 -18.81
N TYR A 249 1.14 -8.41 -18.79
CA TYR A 249 0.37 -9.05 -19.87
C TYR A 249 0.63 -8.40 -21.23
N VAL A 250 0.67 -7.05 -21.29
CA VAL A 250 0.99 -6.32 -22.53
C VAL A 250 2.34 -6.75 -23.07
N ARG A 251 3.37 -6.78 -22.23
CA ARG A 251 4.71 -7.23 -22.60
C ARG A 251 4.70 -8.68 -23.10
N MET A 252 4.10 -9.60 -22.34
CA MET A 252 4.00 -11.03 -22.72
C MET A 252 3.37 -11.21 -24.10
N VAL A 253 2.31 -10.46 -24.42
CA VAL A 253 1.67 -10.52 -25.75
C VAL A 253 2.59 -9.93 -26.82
N PHE A 254 3.30 -8.82 -26.54
CA PHE A 254 4.17 -8.18 -27.51
C PHE A 254 5.45 -8.99 -27.79
N GLU A 255 5.97 -9.71 -26.81
CA GLU A 255 7.16 -10.56 -26.96
C GLU A 255 6.82 -11.92 -27.60
N SER A 256 5.63 -12.50 -27.34
CA SER A 256 5.30 -13.85 -27.76
C SER A 256 4.55 -13.92 -29.10
N PRO A 257 5.13 -14.51 -30.17
CA PRO A 257 4.42 -14.74 -31.45
C PRO A 257 3.12 -15.57 -31.27
N ARG A 258 3.11 -16.51 -30.31
CA ARG A 258 1.95 -17.35 -30.01
C ARG A 258 0.81 -16.53 -29.43
N LEU A 259 1.08 -15.59 -28.52
CA LEU A 259 0.07 -14.78 -27.86
C LEU A 259 -0.48 -13.65 -28.72
N LYS A 260 0.22 -13.23 -29.77
CA LYS A 260 -0.28 -12.22 -30.72
C LYS A 260 -1.56 -12.62 -31.45
N ARG A 261 -1.91 -13.91 -31.41
CA ARG A 261 -3.08 -14.49 -32.09
C ARG A 261 -4.35 -14.37 -31.21
N GLY A 262 -5.52 -14.67 -31.81
CA GLY A 262 -6.77 -14.83 -31.07
C GLY A 262 -7.33 -13.54 -30.45
N GLY A 263 -7.00 -12.36 -31.00
CA GLY A 263 -7.53 -11.07 -30.52
C GLY A 263 -6.77 -10.47 -29.34
N ARG A 264 -5.80 -11.17 -28.74
CA ARG A 264 -5.00 -10.71 -27.58
C ARG A 264 -4.20 -9.45 -27.87
N MET A 265 -3.73 -9.27 -29.12
CA MET A 265 -3.06 -8.02 -29.52
C MET A 265 -3.95 -6.80 -29.31
N ARG A 266 -5.25 -6.90 -29.63
CA ARG A 266 -6.22 -5.80 -29.42
C ARG A 266 -6.42 -5.52 -27.92
N ILE A 267 -6.50 -6.58 -27.10
CA ILE A 267 -6.60 -6.45 -25.64
C ILE A 267 -5.35 -5.76 -25.11
N ALA A 268 -4.16 -6.24 -25.48
CA ALA A 268 -2.89 -5.66 -25.05
C ALA A 268 -2.75 -4.17 -25.42
N GLN A 269 -3.14 -3.78 -26.64
CA GLN A 269 -3.12 -2.38 -27.06
C GLN A 269 -4.05 -1.50 -26.21
N LYS A 270 -5.27 -1.98 -25.88
CA LYS A 270 -6.19 -1.27 -24.99
C LYS A 270 -5.62 -1.13 -23.58
N LEU A 271 -5.04 -2.21 -23.04
CA LEU A 271 -4.41 -2.21 -21.72
C LEU A 271 -3.19 -1.28 -21.69
N LEU A 272 -2.34 -1.28 -22.73
CA LEU A 272 -1.22 -0.36 -22.84
C LEU A 272 -1.67 1.10 -22.75
N ALA A 273 -2.72 1.47 -23.48
CA ALA A 273 -3.26 2.83 -23.43
C ALA A 273 -3.81 3.19 -22.04
N ALA A 274 -4.43 2.23 -21.34
CA ALA A 274 -4.94 2.45 -20.00
C ALA A 274 -3.79 2.60 -18.98
N VAL A 275 -2.79 1.71 -19.02
CA VAL A 275 -1.62 1.73 -18.14
C VAL A 275 -0.80 3.00 -18.33
N ARG A 276 -0.57 3.45 -19.56
CA ARG A 276 0.12 4.73 -19.83
C ARG A 276 -0.60 5.91 -19.20
N ALA A 277 -1.92 5.98 -19.35
CA ALA A 277 -2.73 7.04 -18.76
C ALA A 277 -2.69 6.99 -17.22
N ALA A 278 -2.73 5.78 -16.63
CA ALA A 278 -2.63 5.59 -15.19
C ALA A 278 -1.29 6.05 -14.62
N VAL A 279 -0.17 5.72 -15.28
CA VAL A 279 1.18 6.18 -14.87
C VAL A 279 1.29 7.70 -14.98
N THR A 280 0.83 8.30 -16.08
CA THR A 280 0.90 9.74 -16.31
C THR A 280 0.10 10.54 -15.27
N PHE A 281 -0.95 9.96 -14.69
CA PHE A 281 -1.73 10.61 -13.62
C PHE A 281 -0.86 11.02 -12.42
N HIS A 282 0.22 10.30 -12.17
CA HIS A 282 1.15 10.51 -11.05
C HIS A 282 2.42 11.30 -11.42
N ASP A 283 2.53 11.86 -12.63
CA ASP A 283 3.73 12.61 -13.03
C ASP A 283 4.01 13.81 -12.14
N SER A 284 2.97 14.47 -11.60
CA SER A 284 3.11 15.60 -10.67
C SER A 284 3.52 15.19 -9.25
N GLU A 285 3.52 13.90 -8.93
CA GLU A 285 3.91 13.34 -7.64
C GLU A 285 5.36 12.82 -7.67
N TYR A 286 6.00 12.82 -8.84
CA TYR A 286 7.37 12.34 -9.02
C TYR A 286 8.37 13.48 -8.96
N ALA A 287 9.37 13.35 -8.11
CA ALA A 287 10.44 14.30 -7.94
C ALA A 287 11.80 13.67 -8.24
N VAL A 288 12.66 14.40 -8.97
CA VAL A 288 14.06 14.03 -9.20
C VAL A 288 14.93 14.89 -8.29
N ARG A 289 15.78 14.24 -7.51
CA ARG A 289 16.70 14.90 -6.58
C ARG A 289 17.98 15.42 -7.27
N PRO A 290 18.72 16.32 -6.63
CA PRO A 290 19.98 16.82 -7.18
C PRO A 290 21.03 15.75 -7.47
N ASP A 291 21.02 14.65 -6.71
CA ASP A 291 21.90 13.50 -6.93
C ASP A 291 21.46 12.61 -8.11
N GLY A 292 20.32 12.91 -8.72
CA GLY A 292 19.73 12.16 -9.83
C GLY A 292 18.93 10.95 -9.40
N SER A 293 18.68 10.71 -8.11
CA SER A 293 17.69 9.74 -7.64
C SER A 293 16.27 10.29 -7.78
N GLY A 294 15.28 9.40 -7.78
CA GLY A 294 13.87 9.77 -7.92
C GLY A 294 13.02 9.21 -6.79
N ASP A 295 12.00 9.95 -6.40
CA ASP A 295 11.04 9.57 -5.37
C ASP A 295 9.62 9.95 -5.79
N TYR A 296 8.62 9.18 -5.34
CA TYR A 296 7.24 9.65 -5.31
C TYR A 296 6.96 10.35 -3.99
N VAL A 297 6.22 11.45 -4.05
CA VAL A 297 5.89 12.31 -2.91
C VAL A 297 4.38 12.45 -2.80
N TRP A 298 3.82 12.33 -1.61
CA TRP A 298 2.43 12.71 -1.40
C TRP A 298 2.30 14.23 -1.44
N PRO A 299 1.42 14.79 -2.29
CA PRO A 299 1.25 16.23 -2.34
C PRO A 299 0.82 16.80 -0.98
N LYS A 300 1.40 17.93 -0.58
CA LYS A 300 0.97 18.62 0.63
C LYS A 300 -0.50 19.02 0.53
N GLY A 301 -1.26 18.82 1.60
CA GLY A 301 -2.71 19.00 1.66
C GLY A 301 -3.51 17.85 1.02
N ALA A 302 -2.86 16.79 0.50
CA ALA A 302 -3.56 15.56 0.16
C ALA A 302 -4.15 14.91 1.42
N PRO A 303 -5.39 14.40 1.37
CA PRO A 303 -6.05 13.84 2.56
C PRO A 303 -5.50 12.46 2.94
N VAL A 304 -4.20 12.40 3.16
CA VAL A 304 -3.45 11.20 3.55
C VAL A 304 -2.67 11.46 4.83
N PRO A 305 -2.36 10.42 5.62
CA PRO A 305 -1.69 10.62 6.92
C PRO A 305 -0.37 11.37 6.86
N PHE A 306 0.36 11.26 5.75
CA PHE A 306 1.72 11.78 5.60
C PHE A 306 1.87 12.67 4.36
N ASP A 307 0.88 13.52 4.12
CA ASP A 307 0.93 14.51 3.03
C ASP A 307 2.19 15.38 3.10
N GLY A 308 2.71 15.79 1.97
CA GLY A 308 3.94 16.58 1.87
C GLY A 308 5.23 15.79 2.08
N THR A 309 5.19 14.46 2.24
CA THR A 309 6.39 13.64 2.50
C THR A 309 6.68 12.65 1.38
N ILE A 310 7.95 12.19 1.34
CA ILE A 310 8.40 11.14 0.44
C ILE A 310 7.74 9.81 0.82
N GLN A 311 7.25 9.09 -0.19
CA GLN A 311 6.63 7.77 -0.02
C GLN A 311 7.69 6.71 0.35
N PRO A 312 7.31 5.63 1.09
CA PRO A 312 8.23 4.55 1.40
C PRO A 312 8.66 3.81 0.13
N TYR A 313 9.80 3.11 0.22
CA TYR A 313 10.38 2.42 -0.94
C TYR A 313 9.38 1.51 -1.66
N ASN A 314 8.69 0.64 -0.94
CA ASN A 314 7.72 -0.29 -1.52
C ASN A 314 6.58 0.42 -2.26
N GLN A 315 6.17 1.61 -1.84
CA GLN A 315 5.11 2.36 -2.51
C GLN A 315 5.60 2.98 -3.82
N SER A 316 6.79 3.57 -3.82
CA SER A 316 7.43 4.06 -5.04
C SER A 316 7.71 2.92 -6.03
N HIS A 317 8.16 1.76 -5.54
CA HIS A 317 8.45 0.58 -6.34
C HIS A 317 7.19 -0.12 -6.86
N GLY A 318 6.05 0.00 -6.20
CA GLY A 318 4.77 -0.47 -6.73
C GLY A 318 4.45 0.15 -8.10
N LEU A 319 4.69 1.45 -8.27
CA LEU A 319 4.58 2.07 -9.60
C LEU A 319 5.82 1.80 -10.46
N GLY A 320 7.00 1.65 -9.85
CA GLY A 320 8.25 1.29 -10.51
C GLY A 320 8.16 -0.01 -11.33
N GLN A 321 7.47 -1.03 -10.84
CA GLN A 321 7.22 -2.29 -11.56
C GLN A 321 6.54 -2.03 -12.91
N VAL A 322 5.58 -1.12 -12.94
CA VAL A 322 4.86 -0.75 -14.18
C VAL A 322 5.79 -0.07 -15.17
N LEU A 323 6.70 0.78 -14.69
CA LEU A 323 7.68 1.47 -15.53
C LEU A 323 8.60 0.48 -16.25
N VAL A 324 9.07 -0.54 -15.54
CA VAL A 324 9.91 -1.61 -16.13
C VAL A 324 9.16 -2.37 -17.22
N GLU A 325 7.93 -2.81 -16.93
CA GLU A 325 7.12 -3.55 -17.91
C GLU A 325 6.77 -2.69 -19.14
N LEU A 326 6.50 -1.38 -18.94
CA LEU A 326 6.30 -0.45 -20.05
C LEU A 326 7.58 -0.24 -20.87
N TYR A 327 8.74 -0.15 -20.23
CA TYR A 327 10.01 -0.07 -20.94
C TYR A 327 10.24 -1.31 -21.81
N ARG A 328 10.08 -2.53 -21.26
CA ARG A 328 10.19 -3.79 -21.99
C ARG A 328 9.20 -3.87 -23.15
N ALA A 329 7.97 -3.46 -22.93
CA ALA A 329 6.92 -3.53 -23.95
C ALA A 329 7.09 -2.52 -25.10
N THR A 330 7.70 -1.35 -24.84
CA THR A 330 7.66 -0.20 -25.77
C THR A 330 9.01 0.34 -26.18
N GLY A 331 10.08 0.05 -25.43
CA GLY A 331 11.41 0.63 -25.63
C GLY A 331 11.52 2.11 -25.27
N GLU A 332 10.50 2.72 -24.67
CA GLU A 332 10.50 4.16 -24.37
C GLU A 332 11.48 4.52 -23.25
N ARG A 333 12.51 5.29 -23.57
CA ARG A 333 13.61 5.66 -22.64
C ARG A 333 13.13 6.35 -21.35
N ARG A 334 12.02 7.13 -21.39
CA ARG A 334 11.49 7.79 -20.18
C ARG A 334 11.18 6.83 -19.04
N TYR A 335 10.69 5.63 -19.36
CA TYR A 335 10.39 4.60 -18.37
C TYR A 335 11.67 4.00 -17.78
N ARG A 336 12.66 3.71 -18.63
CA ARG A 336 13.99 3.27 -18.18
C ARG A 336 14.64 4.30 -17.26
N THR A 337 14.70 5.56 -17.69
CA THR A 337 15.31 6.64 -16.88
C THR A 337 14.67 6.75 -15.50
N ARG A 338 13.33 6.72 -15.42
CA ARG A 338 12.63 6.78 -14.12
C ARG A 338 12.90 5.53 -13.28
N THR A 339 13.02 4.35 -13.90
CA THR A 339 13.43 3.11 -13.23
C THR A 339 14.84 3.24 -12.64
N GLU A 340 15.82 3.72 -13.43
CA GLU A 340 17.20 3.96 -12.99
C GLU A 340 17.26 4.93 -11.80
N GLN A 341 16.45 5.98 -11.82
CA GLN A 341 16.35 6.98 -10.74
C GLN A 341 15.79 6.37 -9.44
N LEU A 342 14.74 5.55 -9.52
CA LEU A 342 14.18 4.83 -8.37
C LEU A 342 15.18 3.82 -7.80
N LEU A 343 15.86 3.04 -8.65
CA LEU A 343 16.92 2.11 -8.23
C LEU A 343 18.05 2.83 -7.51
N LYS A 344 18.48 3.99 -8.03
CA LYS A 344 19.51 4.81 -7.39
C LYS A 344 19.10 5.25 -5.99
N GLY A 345 17.86 5.72 -5.82
CA GLY A 345 17.31 6.09 -4.52
C GLY A 345 17.24 4.91 -3.57
N PHE A 346 16.85 3.73 -4.04
CA PHE A 346 16.78 2.53 -3.23
C PHE A 346 18.17 2.07 -2.76
N ARG A 347 19.14 1.97 -3.68
CA ARG A 347 20.53 1.59 -3.36
C ARG A 347 21.16 2.46 -2.28
N ALA A 348 20.83 3.76 -2.25
CA ALA A 348 21.32 4.67 -1.21
C ALA A 348 20.83 4.31 0.20
N GLY A 349 19.72 3.56 0.31
CA GLY A 349 19.15 3.09 1.58
C GLY A 349 19.59 1.69 1.99
N LEU A 350 20.31 0.95 1.13
CA LEU A 350 20.74 -0.41 1.41
C LEU A 350 21.99 -0.43 2.31
N THR A 351 21.97 -1.27 3.32
CA THR A 351 23.13 -1.56 4.16
C THR A 351 23.53 -3.01 3.95
N LEU A 352 24.83 -3.24 3.74
CA LEU A 352 25.38 -4.58 3.58
C LEU A 352 25.62 -5.19 4.98
N GLY A 353 25.00 -6.32 5.25
CA GLY A 353 25.23 -7.12 6.46
C GLY A 353 26.48 -8.00 6.35
N PRO A 354 26.85 -8.69 7.44
CA PRO A 354 28.07 -9.52 7.51
C PRO A 354 28.14 -10.62 6.44
N GLU A 355 27.04 -11.27 6.15
CA GLU A 355 26.92 -12.37 5.19
C GLU A 355 26.65 -11.91 3.74
N GLY A 356 26.85 -10.62 3.45
CA GLY A 356 26.60 -10.07 2.13
C GLY A 356 25.11 -9.79 1.84
N ALA A 357 24.24 -10.00 2.81
CA ALA A 357 22.81 -9.73 2.70
C ALA A 357 22.51 -8.24 2.80
N TYR A 358 21.55 -7.75 2.04
CA TYR A 358 21.06 -6.39 2.19
C TYR A 358 20.05 -6.28 3.35
N VAL A 359 20.14 -5.15 4.06
CA VAL A 359 19.15 -4.69 5.04
C VAL A 359 18.79 -3.25 4.71
N TRP A 360 17.51 -2.90 4.82
CA TRP A 360 17.05 -1.53 4.54
C TRP A 360 15.86 -1.13 5.42
N PRO A 361 15.73 0.19 5.67
CA PRO A 361 14.58 0.73 6.38
C PRO A 361 13.35 0.80 5.47
N TYR A 362 12.17 0.86 6.07
CA TYR A 362 10.90 1.07 5.36
C TYR A 362 10.86 2.42 4.63
N TRP A 363 11.35 3.47 5.28
CA TRP A 363 11.41 4.83 4.76
C TRP A 363 12.76 5.14 4.13
N PRO A 364 12.81 5.86 2.99
CA PRO A 364 14.06 6.37 2.45
C PRO A 364 14.85 7.18 3.49
N LEU A 365 16.17 7.01 3.56
CA LEU A 365 17.02 7.65 4.57
C LEU A 365 16.89 9.18 4.61
N HIS A 366 16.58 9.77 3.47
CA HIS A 366 16.42 11.21 3.29
C HIS A 366 14.97 11.69 3.45
N SER A 367 14.03 10.79 3.74
CA SER A 367 12.63 11.16 3.91
C SER A 367 12.38 11.83 5.25
N GLU A 368 11.37 12.69 5.28
CA GLU A 368 10.92 13.41 6.46
C GLU A 368 10.47 12.43 7.56
N LEU A 369 9.94 11.28 7.19
CA LEU A 369 9.49 10.27 8.17
C LEU A 369 10.65 9.47 8.76
N TYR A 370 11.71 9.24 8.01
CA TYR A 370 12.92 8.60 8.55
C TYR A 370 13.64 9.51 9.56
N THR A 371 13.76 10.80 9.23
CA THR A 371 14.45 11.79 10.06
C THR A 371 13.59 12.35 11.20
N GLY A 372 12.27 12.32 11.04
CA GLY A 372 11.33 13.02 11.90
C GLY A 372 11.28 14.52 11.62
N TYR A 373 10.18 15.18 12.01
CA TYR A 373 10.02 16.63 11.85
C TYR A 373 9.13 17.23 12.94
N PRO A 374 9.45 18.47 13.41
CA PRO A 374 8.62 19.22 14.34
C PRO A 374 7.46 19.91 13.62
N ALA A 375 6.45 20.35 14.37
CA ALA A 375 5.30 21.06 13.81
C ALA A 375 5.70 22.39 13.11
N THR A 376 6.75 23.04 13.58
CA THR A 376 7.29 24.27 12.98
C THR A 376 7.88 24.10 11.59
N ALA A 377 8.18 22.86 11.18
CA ALA A 377 8.70 22.58 9.84
C ALA A 377 7.63 22.69 8.75
N GLY A 378 6.35 22.66 9.10
CA GLY A 378 5.25 22.80 8.17
C GLY A 378 5.23 21.76 7.04
N VAL A 379 5.68 20.54 7.32
CA VAL A 379 5.82 19.46 6.32
C VAL A 379 4.44 18.95 5.90
N SER A 380 3.63 18.53 6.86
CA SER A 380 2.32 17.92 6.63
C SER A 380 1.21 18.71 7.32
N GLU A 381 0.04 18.76 6.70
CA GLU A 381 -1.15 19.37 7.28
C GLU A 381 -1.95 18.39 8.15
N TYR A 382 -1.86 17.08 7.83
CA TYR A 382 -2.60 16.02 8.53
C TYR A 382 -1.79 15.37 9.64
N THR A 383 -0.47 15.45 9.55
CA THR A 383 0.47 14.97 10.55
C THR A 383 1.49 16.07 10.83
N PRO A 384 1.14 17.13 11.57
CA PRO A 384 1.98 18.33 11.73
C PRO A 384 3.39 18.04 12.27
N SER A 385 3.54 17.03 13.12
CA SER A 385 4.84 16.57 13.62
C SER A 385 4.91 15.05 13.66
N TYR A 386 6.08 14.50 13.45
CA TYR A 386 6.30 13.05 13.53
C TYR A 386 7.70 12.74 14.08
N PRO A 387 7.83 11.77 15.01
CA PRO A 387 9.14 11.34 15.48
C PRO A 387 9.88 10.57 14.40
N ALA A 388 11.20 10.56 14.44
CA ALA A 388 12.01 9.76 13.52
C ALA A 388 11.60 8.28 13.53
N SER A 389 11.33 7.71 12.36
CA SER A 389 10.95 6.31 12.19
C SER A 389 12.03 5.55 11.43
N ARG A 390 12.81 4.75 12.17
CA ARG A 390 13.87 3.90 11.61
C ARG A 390 13.43 2.44 11.50
N GLN A 391 12.14 2.24 11.24
CA GLN A 391 11.57 0.90 11.09
C GLN A 391 12.26 0.18 9.93
N ILE A 392 12.72 -1.04 10.19
CA ILE A 392 13.24 -1.94 9.16
C ILE A 392 12.08 -2.52 8.34
N GLU A 393 12.30 -2.73 7.06
CA GLU A 393 11.31 -3.27 6.13
C GLU A 393 10.84 -4.67 6.54
N ASP A 394 9.59 -5.00 6.24
CA ASP A 394 9.05 -6.34 6.43
C ASP A 394 8.97 -7.14 5.12
N ILE A 395 8.88 -8.47 5.23
CA ILE A 395 8.92 -9.39 4.10
C ILE A 395 7.78 -9.18 3.10
N SER A 396 6.63 -8.69 3.54
CA SER A 396 5.46 -8.46 2.68
C SER A 396 5.64 -7.21 1.81
N HIS A 397 6.10 -6.11 2.40
CA HIS A 397 6.41 -4.88 1.68
C HIS A 397 7.68 -5.03 0.84
N ALA A 398 8.71 -5.72 1.38
CA ALA A 398 9.93 -6.06 0.66
C ALA A 398 9.62 -6.78 -0.65
N ALA A 399 8.66 -7.71 -0.67
CA ALA A 399 8.30 -8.45 -1.89
C ALA A 399 7.90 -7.53 -3.06
N ILE A 400 7.32 -6.35 -2.79
CA ILE A 400 6.99 -5.36 -3.83
C ILE A 400 8.27 -4.74 -4.41
N SER A 401 9.20 -4.35 -3.54
CA SER A 401 10.49 -3.79 -3.95
C SER A 401 11.34 -4.80 -4.71
N LEU A 402 11.29 -6.05 -4.29
CA LEU A 402 12.06 -7.12 -4.91
C LEU A 402 11.51 -7.54 -6.27
N GLU A 403 10.20 -7.56 -6.46
CA GLU A 403 9.59 -7.75 -7.79
C GLU A 403 10.03 -6.62 -8.75
N PHE A 404 10.12 -5.37 -8.26
CA PHE A 404 10.64 -4.25 -9.04
C PHE A 404 12.11 -4.45 -9.44
N VAL A 405 12.98 -4.84 -8.49
CA VAL A 405 14.41 -5.07 -8.74
C VAL A 405 14.61 -6.24 -9.72
N GLN A 406 13.89 -7.35 -9.51
CA GLN A 406 13.96 -8.51 -10.39
C GLN A 406 13.52 -8.17 -11.81
N ALA A 407 12.39 -7.46 -11.95
CA ALA A 407 11.92 -7.03 -13.29
C ALA A 407 12.94 -6.12 -13.98
N ALA A 408 13.59 -5.20 -13.24
CA ALA A 408 14.63 -4.31 -13.76
C ALA A 408 15.90 -5.09 -14.18
N TYR A 409 16.27 -6.12 -13.41
CA TYR A 409 17.36 -7.05 -13.75
C TYR A 409 17.07 -7.79 -15.06
N GLU A 410 15.90 -8.41 -15.18
CA GLU A 410 15.46 -9.10 -16.40
C GLU A 410 15.37 -8.16 -17.62
N ALA A 411 15.11 -6.88 -17.39
CA ALA A 411 15.05 -5.85 -18.44
C ALA A 411 16.43 -5.30 -18.86
N GLY A 412 17.51 -5.68 -18.17
CA GLY A 412 18.85 -5.16 -18.42
C GLY A 412 18.95 -3.64 -18.24
N VAL A 413 18.27 -3.12 -17.21
CA VAL A 413 18.23 -1.66 -16.96
C VAL A 413 19.59 -1.15 -16.51
N ASP A 414 20.30 -1.91 -15.68
CA ASP A 414 21.56 -1.53 -15.04
C ASP A 414 22.42 -2.78 -14.78
N ASP A 415 23.72 -2.72 -15.12
CA ASP A 415 24.65 -3.85 -15.00
C ASP A 415 24.91 -4.27 -13.55
N GLY A 416 24.75 -3.36 -12.58
CA GLY A 416 24.91 -3.63 -11.16
C GLY A 416 23.82 -4.51 -10.55
N LEU A 417 22.69 -4.68 -11.23
CA LEU A 417 21.53 -5.43 -10.73
C LEU A 417 21.84 -6.92 -10.53
N ALA A 418 22.77 -7.50 -11.28
CA ALA A 418 23.21 -8.89 -11.07
C ALA A 418 23.78 -9.11 -9.65
N ALA A 419 24.56 -8.16 -9.15
CA ALA A 419 25.05 -8.21 -7.77
C ALA A 419 23.95 -7.92 -6.74
N ASP A 420 23.03 -7.00 -7.05
CA ASP A 420 21.93 -6.67 -6.15
C ASP A 420 20.98 -7.85 -5.93
N VAL A 421 20.57 -8.56 -6.99
CA VAL A 421 19.70 -9.74 -6.85
C VAL A 421 20.35 -10.84 -6.03
N GLN A 422 21.66 -11.07 -6.16
CA GLN A 422 22.39 -12.03 -5.32
C GLN A 422 22.34 -11.62 -3.83
N ARG A 423 22.52 -10.33 -3.53
CA ARG A 423 22.48 -9.82 -2.15
C ARG A 423 21.07 -9.84 -1.55
N PHE A 424 20.04 -9.57 -2.36
CA PHE A 424 18.66 -9.74 -1.92
C PHE A 424 18.30 -11.22 -1.72
N THR A 425 18.84 -12.13 -2.54
CA THR A 425 18.72 -13.57 -2.30
C THR A 425 19.37 -13.96 -0.96
N ALA A 426 20.57 -13.43 -0.69
CA ALA A 426 21.23 -13.61 0.60
C ALA A 426 20.40 -13.02 1.76
N THR A 427 19.66 -11.91 1.56
CA THR A 427 18.72 -11.40 2.58
C THR A 427 17.68 -12.45 2.95
N PHE A 428 17.12 -13.14 1.98
CA PHE A 428 16.16 -14.21 2.27
C PHE A 428 16.81 -15.36 3.02
N THR A 429 17.92 -15.90 2.49
CA THR A 429 18.52 -17.14 2.97
C THR A 429 19.24 -16.96 4.31
N GLN A 430 19.82 -15.78 4.60
CA GLN A 430 20.60 -15.51 5.81
C GLN A 430 19.79 -14.78 6.89
N ASN A 431 18.88 -13.87 6.50
CA ASN A 431 18.19 -13.04 7.46
C ASN A 431 16.72 -13.44 7.66
N VAL A 432 15.99 -13.81 6.57
CA VAL A 432 14.56 -14.07 6.65
C VAL A 432 14.25 -15.47 7.17
N ILE A 433 15.04 -16.47 6.81
CA ILE A 433 14.88 -17.83 7.33
C ILE A 433 15.17 -17.83 8.82
N ARG A 434 14.24 -18.33 9.65
CA ARG A 434 14.39 -18.45 11.11
C ARG A 434 14.66 -19.88 11.53
N SER A 435 13.92 -20.83 10.99
CA SER A 435 14.02 -22.26 11.22
C SER A 435 13.53 -23.02 10.00
N GLU A 436 13.44 -24.32 10.06
CA GLU A 436 12.95 -25.15 8.96
C GLU A 436 11.55 -24.75 8.43
N THR A 437 10.66 -24.28 9.30
CA THR A 437 9.27 -23.94 8.95
C THR A 437 8.86 -22.52 9.31
N GLU A 438 9.80 -21.70 9.80
CA GLU A 438 9.50 -20.36 10.27
C GLU A 438 10.38 -19.30 9.60
N VAL A 439 9.84 -18.09 9.48
CA VAL A 439 10.55 -16.92 8.96
C VAL A 439 10.46 -15.75 9.93
N TRP A 440 11.48 -14.88 9.89
CA TRP A 440 11.44 -13.58 10.51
C TRP A 440 10.55 -12.63 9.71
N LEU A 441 9.87 -11.72 10.39
CA LEU A 441 9.04 -10.70 9.75
C LEU A 441 9.88 -9.61 9.07
N ARG A 442 11.03 -9.24 9.65
CA ARG A 442 11.87 -8.15 9.17
C ARG A 442 13.07 -8.66 8.37
N VAL A 443 13.45 -7.88 7.34
CA VAL A 443 14.59 -8.23 6.46
C VAL A 443 15.96 -8.25 7.17
N ASN A 444 16.02 -7.82 8.42
CA ASN A 444 17.23 -7.92 9.27
C ASN A 444 17.20 -9.11 10.26
N GLY A 445 16.31 -10.07 10.08
CA GLY A 445 16.25 -11.24 10.96
C GLY A 445 15.65 -10.96 12.34
N THR A 446 14.69 -10.04 12.44
CA THR A 446 14.03 -9.71 13.71
C THR A 446 12.52 -9.82 13.62
N THR A 447 11.86 -9.96 14.77
CA THR A 447 10.41 -10.08 14.91
C THR A 447 9.89 -11.35 14.22
N THR A 448 9.40 -12.32 14.97
CA THR A 448 8.80 -13.55 14.42
C THR A 448 7.57 -13.21 13.59
N ALA A 449 7.47 -13.75 12.40
CA ALA A 449 6.29 -13.60 11.56
C ALA A 449 5.15 -14.46 12.12
N VAL A 450 3.96 -13.87 12.27
CA VAL A 450 2.74 -14.65 12.53
C VAL A 450 2.31 -15.39 11.26
N PRO A 451 1.53 -16.49 11.33
CA PRO A 451 1.19 -17.33 10.17
C PRO A 451 0.73 -16.56 8.93
N ALA A 452 -0.18 -15.60 9.08
CA ALA A 452 -0.68 -14.79 7.97
C ALA A 452 0.40 -13.94 7.28
N ASN A 453 1.45 -13.54 8.03
CA ASN A 453 2.59 -12.81 7.49
C ASN A 453 3.69 -13.75 6.99
N ALA A 454 3.88 -14.91 7.63
CA ALA A 454 4.91 -15.87 7.26
C ALA A 454 4.75 -16.36 5.81
N VAL A 455 3.53 -16.66 5.38
CA VAL A 455 3.22 -17.10 4.01
C VAL A 455 3.54 -16.05 2.93
N GLN A 456 3.74 -14.78 3.31
CA GLN A 456 4.15 -13.73 2.37
C GLN A 456 5.59 -13.93 1.86
N CYS A 457 6.40 -14.78 2.52
CA CYS A 457 7.73 -15.15 2.04
C CYS A 457 7.71 -15.76 0.64
N ALA A 458 6.67 -16.51 0.28
CA ALA A 458 6.53 -17.10 -1.05
C ALA A 458 6.40 -16.07 -2.18
N ARG A 459 6.07 -14.81 -1.87
CA ARG A 459 6.07 -13.71 -2.86
C ARG A 459 7.50 -13.27 -3.26
N TRP A 460 8.53 -13.78 -2.60
CA TRP A 460 9.93 -13.65 -3.03
C TRP A 460 10.31 -14.71 -4.06
N GLY A 461 9.36 -15.52 -4.52
CA GLY A 461 9.57 -16.71 -5.35
C GLY A 461 10.31 -16.47 -6.66
N ALA A 462 10.33 -15.25 -7.21
CA ALA A 462 11.16 -14.91 -8.37
C ALA A 462 12.66 -15.12 -8.08
N TYR A 463 13.09 -14.99 -6.83
CA TYR A 463 14.49 -15.18 -6.39
C TYR A 463 14.90 -16.66 -6.28
N ALA A 464 13.96 -17.59 -6.43
CA ALA A 464 14.26 -19.03 -6.49
C ALA A 464 15.12 -19.40 -7.70
N GLU A 465 15.20 -18.58 -8.74
CA GLU A 465 16.12 -18.78 -9.86
C GLU A 465 17.59 -18.58 -9.47
N HIS A 466 17.84 -17.79 -8.41
CA HIS A 466 19.18 -17.47 -7.91
C HIS A 466 19.59 -18.40 -6.77
N ASP A 467 18.65 -18.86 -5.94
CA ASP A 467 18.87 -19.86 -4.89
C ASP A 467 17.59 -20.67 -4.65
N PRO A 468 17.61 -22.02 -4.88
CA PRO A 468 16.45 -22.87 -4.70
C PRO A 468 15.93 -22.90 -3.25
N LEU A 469 16.76 -22.53 -2.27
CA LEU A 469 16.34 -22.46 -0.85
C LEU A 469 15.20 -21.46 -0.65
N VAL A 470 15.08 -20.43 -1.49
CA VAL A 470 13.92 -19.49 -1.46
C VAL A 470 12.61 -20.22 -1.70
N TYR A 471 12.58 -21.10 -2.68
CA TYR A 471 11.41 -21.94 -2.97
C TYR A 471 11.17 -22.98 -1.87
N GLU A 472 12.20 -23.76 -1.51
CA GLU A 472 12.08 -24.83 -0.53
C GLU A 472 11.56 -24.32 0.82
N GLN A 473 12.13 -23.22 1.32
CA GLN A 473 11.69 -22.62 2.58
C GLN A 473 10.25 -22.12 2.49
N SER A 474 9.90 -21.46 1.38
CA SER A 474 8.54 -20.95 1.18
C SER A 474 7.51 -22.09 1.17
N LEU A 475 7.83 -23.21 0.53
CA LEU A 475 6.96 -24.39 0.52
C LEU A 475 6.81 -24.98 1.92
N ARG A 476 7.92 -25.16 2.67
CA ARG A 476 7.87 -25.66 4.07
C ARG A 476 7.02 -24.77 4.97
N VAL A 477 7.08 -23.44 4.80
CA VAL A 477 6.24 -22.50 5.55
C VAL A 477 4.76 -22.70 5.20
N TYR A 478 4.41 -22.85 3.92
CA TYR A 478 3.04 -23.10 3.51
C TYR A 478 2.51 -24.44 4.07
N ASP A 479 3.33 -25.50 3.99
CA ASP A 479 3.00 -26.82 4.52
C ASP A 479 2.82 -26.80 6.06
N ALA A 480 3.64 -26.03 6.77
CA ALA A 480 3.50 -25.92 8.22
C ALA A 480 2.30 -25.08 8.67
N VAL A 481 2.02 -24.00 7.94
CA VAL A 481 0.91 -23.07 8.29
C VAL A 481 -0.44 -23.67 7.90
N GLN A 482 -0.52 -24.51 6.88
CA GLN A 482 -1.76 -25.11 6.35
C GLN A 482 -2.82 -24.04 6.07
N LEU A 483 -2.41 -22.96 5.42
CA LEU A 483 -3.27 -21.80 5.13
C LEU A 483 -4.38 -22.19 4.14
N VAL A 484 -5.63 -21.87 4.49
CA VAL A 484 -6.73 -21.88 3.52
C VAL A 484 -6.62 -20.59 2.67
N PRO A 485 -6.27 -20.69 1.39
CA PRO A 485 -6.02 -19.51 0.57
C PRO A 485 -7.34 -18.81 0.24
N SER A 486 -7.52 -17.58 0.74
CA SER A 486 -8.72 -16.78 0.51
C SER A 486 -8.42 -15.35 0.01
N GLN A 487 -7.13 -14.99 -0.06
CA GLN A 487 -6.67 -13.66 -0.46
C GLN A 487 -5.85 -13.73 -1.74
N GLY A 488 -5.85 -12.64 -2.52
CA GLY A 488 -5.06 -12.55 -3.74
C GLY A 488 -3.55 -12.76 -3.51
N SER A 489 -3.00 -12.28 -2.38
CA SER A 489 -1.60 -12.48 -2.01
C SER A 489 -1.26 -13.94 -1.72
N HIS A 490 -2.20 -14.72 -1.19
CA HIS A 490 -2.03 -16.17 -1.00
C HIS A 490 -2.01 -16.91 -2.34
N ALA A 491 -2.93 -16.55 -3.25
CA ALA A 491 -2.95 -17.08 -4.60
C ALA A 491 -1.63 -16.77 -5.34
N LEU A 492 -1.09 -15.55 -5.19
CA LEU A 492 0.21 -15.20 -5.76
C LEU A 492 1.35 -16.04 -5.16
N GLY A 493 1.38 -16.25 -3.85
CA GLY A 493 2.37 -17.13 -3.20
C GLY A 493 2.34 -18.54 -3.77
N ILE A 494 1.14 -19.15 -3.88
CA ILE A 494 0.95 -20.47 -4.50
C ILE A 494 1.40 -20.46 -5.96
N ALA A 495 1.11 -19.40 -6.71
CA ALA A 495 1.55 -19.30 -8.10
C ALA A 495 3.08 -19.25 -8.21
N TYR A 496 3.77 -18.58 -7.28
CA TYR A 496 5.23 -18.60 -7.24
C TYR A 496 5.80 -19.96 -6.86
N LEU A 497 5.17 -20.71 -5.94
CA LEU A 497 5.58 -22.08 -5.64
C LEU A 497 5.47 -22.96 -6.90
N ASN A 498 4.37 -22.85 -7.64
CA ASN A 498 4.20 -23.58 -8.90
C ASN A 498 5.20 -23.13 -9.98
N TRP A 499 5.44 -21.84 -10.11
CA TRP A 499 6.38 -21.28 -11.08
C TRP A 499 7.81 -21.75 -10.79
N ALA A 500 8.21 -21.80 -9.54
CA ALA A 500 9.52 -22.27 -9.12
C ALA A 500 9.66 -23.79 -9.31
N GLU A 501 8.68 -24.60 -8.91
CA GLU A 501 8.64 -26.05 -9.11
C GLU A 501 8.84 -26.41 -10.58
N GLN A 502 8.19 -25.70 -11.49
CA GLN A 502 8.31 -25.93 -12.94
C GLN A 502 9.59 -25.36 -13.55
N GLY A 503 10.46 -24.71 -12.78
CA GLY A 503 11.66 -24.03 -13.29
C GLY A 503 11.30 -23.06 -14.43
N ALA A 504 10.21 -22.30 -14.28
CA ALA A 504 9.61 -21.52 -15.37
C ALA A 504 10.54 -20.41 -15.90
N TRP A 505 11.50 -19.92 -15.09
CA TRP A 505 12.56 -18.99 -15.55
C TRP A 505 13.44 -19.57 -16.66
N ARG A 506 13.59 -20.91 -16.76
CA ARG A 506 14.37 -21.57 -17.81
C ARG A 506 13.66 -21.56 -19.16
N LYS A 507 12.39 -21.18 -19.19
CA LYS A 507 11.53 -21.18 -20.40
C LYS A 507 11.36 -19.77 -20.98
N GLN A 508 11.81 -18.75 -20.26
CA GLN A 508 11.75 -17.34 -20.67
C GLN A 508 13.04 -16.92 -21.36
#